data_37bdee09bfc7424bdfe8109abb54b1af
#
_entry.id   37bdee09bfc7424bdfe8109abb54b1af
#
_cell.length_a   1.000
_cell.length_b   1.000
_cell.length_c   1.000
_cell.angle_alpha   90.00
_cell.angle_beta   90.00
_cell.angle_gamma   90.00
#
_symmetry.space_group_name_H-M   'P 1'
#
loop_
_entity.id
_entity.type
_entity.pdbx_description
1 polymer ?
#
loop_
_entity_poly.entity_id
_entity_poly.type
_entity_poly.pdbx_seq_one_letter_code
_entity_poly.pdbx_strand_id
1 'polypeptide(L)'
;MKDETHRAKTFRLRLEAPRPHLAGQHYVVRLTAPDGYTASRSYSVASAPDDSAEIELTVERLEDGQVSTFLHDVVEPGDELEVRGPIGGWFVWDGTTPAVLVGGGSGVVPLMAMLRQARRSRSDHPLRLVVSVRTPEDLLYADELPGPEVTVVYTRRSPPGSGRPAGRLRLADLPVPTAPEPRAYVCGSSGFANAATDLLIRSGIPAGAIRVERFGPSEVALPQ
;
A
#
# COMPACT_ATOMS: atom_id res chain seq x y z
N MET A 1 -6.65 -4.54 -16.41
CA MET A 1 -5.29 -4.38 -15.86
C MET A 1 -4.75 -3.01 -16.24
N LYS A 2 -3.89 -2.40 -15.39
CA LYS A 2 -3.26 -1.09 -15.63
C LYS A 2 -1.80 -1.17 -15.18
N ASP A 3 -0.88 -0.76 -16.04
CA ASP A 3 0.52 -0.59 -15.64
C ASP A 3 0.64 0.71 -14.82
N GLU A 4 1.11 0.59 -13.58
CA GLU A 4 1.35 1.75 -12.70
C GLU A 4 2.78 2.27 -12.87
N THR A 5 3.74 1.34 -13.01
CA THR A 5 5.15 1.61 -13.29
C THR A 5 5.72 0.46 -14.14
N HIS A 6 6.99 0.57 -14.56
CA HIS A 6 7.68 -0.53 -15.26
C HIS A 6 7.77 -1.84 -14.45
N ARG A 7 7.49 -1.80 -13.14
CA ARG A 7 7.59 -2.95 -12.22
C ARG A 7 6.30 -3.25 -11.48
N ALA A 8 5.26 -2.45 -11.62
CA ALA A 8 4.03 -2.62 -10.86
C ALA A 8 2.80 -2.52 -11.77
N LYS A 9 1.88 -3.44 -11.56
CA LYS A 9 0.64 -3.55 -12.33
C LYS A 9 -0.55 -3.69 -11.37
N THR A 10 -1.62 -2.96 -11.65
CA THR A 10 -2.90 -3.09 -10.95
C THR A 10 -3.81 -4.05 -11.68
N PHE A 11 -4.28 -5.05 -10.98
CA PHE A 11 -5.26 -6.06 -11.41
C PHE A 11 -6.61 -5.72 -10.81
N ARG A 12 -7.65 -5.59 -11.63
CA ARG A 12 -9.03 -5.50 -11.18
C ARG A 12 -9.66 -6.88 -11.26
N LEU A 13 -10.08 -7.39 -10.12
CA LEU A 13 -10.66 -8.71 -9.95
C LEU A 13 -12.14 -8.57 -9.63
N ARG A 14 -12.99 -9.34 -10.31
CA ARG A 14 -14.39 -9.54 -9.95
C ARG A 14 -14.51 -10.78 -9.10
N LEU A 15 -15.05 -10.63 -7.90
CA LEU A 15 -15.23 -11.71 -6.94
C LEU A 15 -16.56 -12.43 -7.17
N GLU A 16 -16.55 -13.76 -7.23
CA GLU A 16 -17.79 -14.57 -7.31
C GLU A 16 -18.65 -14.43 -6.06
N ALA A 17 -18.02 -14.40 -4.89
CA ALA A 17 -18.68 -14.22 -3.60
C ALA A 17 -18.09 -12.96 -2.92
N PRO A 18 -18.58 -11.75 -3.30
CA PRO A 18 -18.06 -10.52 -2.75
C PRO A 18 -18.33 -10.43 -1.24
N ARG A 19 -17.34 -9.96 -0.52
CA ARG A 19 -17.43 -9.65 0.91
C ARG A 19 -16.96 -8.22 1.12
N PRO A 20 -17.66 -7.41 1.92
CA PRO A 20 -17.19 -6.09 2.28
C PRO A 20 -15.79 -6.17 2.87
N HIS A 21 -14.90 -5.32 2.40
CA HIS A 21 -13.56 -5.20 2.95
C HIS A 21 -13.38 -3.86 3.65
N LEU A 22 -12.36 -3.73 4.48
CA LEU A 22 -11.92 -2.49 5.10
C LEU A 22 -10.62 -2.03 4.43
N ALA A 23 -10.43 -0.70 4.34
CA ALA A 23 -9.20 -0.15 3.80
C ALA A 23 -7.99 -0.57 4.66
N GLY A 24 -6.99 -1.18 4.01
CA GLY A 24 -5.83 -1.78 4.65
C GLY A 24 -5.87 -3.30 4.77
N GLN A 25 -6.97 -3.96 4.41
CA GLN A 25 -7.02 -5.41 4.31
C GLN A 25 -6.35 -5.93 3.03
N HIS A 26 -6.08 -7.24 3.01
CA HIS A 26 -5.43 -7.91 1.89
C HIS A 26 -6.17 -9.19 1.46
N TYR A 27 -5.84 -9.67 0.26
CA TYR A 27 -6.20 -10.99 -0.24
C TYR A 27 -4.94 -11.83 -0.44
N VAL A 28 -5.05 -13.12 -0.22
CA VAL A 28 -4.04 -14.11 -0.60
C VAL A 28 -4.38 -14.60 -1.99
N VAL A 29 -3.48 -14.45 -2.94
CA VAL A 29 -3.55 -15.06 -4.27
C VAL A 29 -2.80 -16.38 -4.20
N ARG A 30 -3.44 -17.48 -4.63
CA ARG A 30 -2.84 -18.80 -4.74
C ARG A 30 -2.78 -19.24 -6.19
N LEU A 31 -1.62 -19.70 -6.60
CA LEU A 31 -1.39 -20.35 -7.88
C LEU A 31 -1.15 -21.84 -7.64
N THR A 32 -1.72 -22.67 -8.52
CA THR A 32 -1.52 -24.12 -8.51
C THR A 32 -0.96 -24.55 -9.85
N ALA A 33 0.21 -25.14 -9.84
CA ALA A 33 0.85 -25.69 -11.05
C ALA A 33 0.20 -27.04 -11.43
N PRO A 34 0.34 -27.50 -12.68
CA PRO A 34 -0.25 -28.77 -13.15
C PRO A 34 0.21 -30.01 -12.36
N ASP A 35 1.40 -29.98 -11.75
CA ASP A 35 1.95 -31.02 -10.90
C ASP A 35 1.42 -30.98 -9.44
N GLY A 36 0.53 -30.02 -9.13
CA GLY A 36 -0.04 -29.82 -7.80
C GLY A 36 0.78 -28.93 -6.87
N TYR A 37 1.95 -28.43 -7.30
CA TYR A 37 2.71 -27.45 -6.52
C TYR A 37 1.90 -26.17 -6.35
N THR A 38 1.94 -25.59 -5.15
CA THR A 38 1.20 -24.33 -4.86
C THR A 38 2.14 -23.25 -4.35
N ALA A 39 1.91 -22.04 -4.82
CA ALA A 39 2.55 -20.82 -4.33
C ALA A 39 1.49 -19.78 -3.95
N SER A 40 1.67 -19.11 -2.82
CA SER A 40 0.71 -18.08 -2.36
C SER A 40 1.42 -16.83 -1.93
N ARG A 41 0.79 -15.66 -2.17
CA ARG A 41 1.26 -14.36 -1.69
C ARG A 41 0.08 -13.47 -1.29
N SER A 42 0.31 -12.67 -0.26
CA SER A 42 -0.64 -11.66 0.19
C SER A 42 -0.45 -10.36 -0.60
N TYR A 43 -1.56 -9.79 -1.08
CA TYR A 43 -1.59 -8.50 -1.74
C TYR A 43 -2.64 -7.62 -1.11
N SER A 44 -2.24 -6.42 -0.68
CA SER A 44 -3.15 -5.44 -0.10
C SER A 44 -4.17 -4.96 -1.14
N VAL A 45 -5.40 -4.73 -0.71
CA VAL A 45 -6.43 -4.11 -1.54
C VAL A 45 -6.07 -2.64 -1.74
N ALA A 46 -6.08 -2.21 -3.00
CA ALA A 46 -5.84 -0.83 -3.40
C ALA A 46 -7.14 -0.03 -3.58
N SER A 47 -8.25 -0.69 -3.92
CA SER A 47 -9.56 -0.05 -4.05
C SER A 47 -10.11 0.38 -2.70
N ALA A 48 -10.84 1.51 -2.68
CA ALA A 48 -11.61 1.88 -1.50
C ALA A 48 -12.70 0.85 -1.23
N PRO A 49 -13.07 0.60 0.04
CA PRO A 49 -14.25 -0.20 0.37
C PRO A 49 -15.49 0.36 -0.31
N ASP A 50 -16.21 -0.50 -1.01
CA ASP A 50 -17.53 -0.19 -1.60
C ASP A 50 -18.39 -1.47 -1.67
N ASP A 51 -19.62 -1.30 -2.11
CA ASP A 51 -20.57 -2.41 -2.25
C ASP A 51 -20.40 -3.16 -3.58
N SER A 52 -19.34 -2.88 -4.35
CA SER A 52 -19.08 -3.58 -5.62
C SER A 52 -18.52 -4.98 -5.38
N ALA A 53 -18.68 -5.83 -6.38
CA ALA A 53 -18.03 -7.14 -6.40
C ALA A 53 -16.56 -7.07 -6.91
N GLU A 54 -16.01 -5.88 -7.07
CA GLU A 54 -14.69 -5.70 -7.66
C GLU A 54 -13.68 -5.18 -6.62
N ILE A 55 -12.47 -5.72 -6.68
CA ILE A 55 -11.33 -5.23 -5.91
C ILE A 55 -10.15 -4.93 -6.84
N GLU A 56 -9.26 -4.06 -6.40
CA GLU A 56 -7.99 -3.81 -7.08
C GLU A 56 -6.83 -4.30 -6.21
N LEU A 57 -5.95 -5.10 -6.81
CA LEU A 57 -4.68 -5.53 -6.22
C LEU A 57 -3.55 -4.96 -7.06
N THR A 58 -2.65 -4.20 -6.44
CA THR A 58 -1.46 -3.72 -7.13
C THR A 58 -0.24 -4.55 -6.73
N VAL A 59 0.37 -5.15 -7.72
CA VAL A 59 1.45 -6.13 -7.57
C VAL A 59 2.75 -5.56 -8.12
N GLU A 60 3.78 -5.48 -7.30
CA GLU A 60 5.15 -5.22 -7.73
C GLU A 60 5.79 -6.54 -8.17
N ARG A 61 6.37 -6.55 -9.38
CA ARG A 61 7.10 -7.70 -9.92
C ARG A 61 8.44 -7.83 -9.20
N LEU A 62 8.65 -8.96 -8.54
CA LEU A 62 9.91 -9.34 -7.90
C LEU A 62 10.64 -10.33 -8.80
N GLU A 63 11.96 -10.18 -8.97
CA GLU A 63 12.78 -11.03 -9.87
C GLU A 63 12.66 -12.52 -9.53
N ASP A 64 12.69 -12.86 -8.23
CA ASP A 64 12.57 -14.26 -7.74
C ASP A 64 11.16 -14.58 -7.23
N GLY A 65 10.18 -13.75 -7.55
CA GLY A 65 8.81 -13.85 -7.02
C GLY A 65 7.91 -14.73 -7.90
N GLN A 66 7.77 -16.01 -7.62
CA GLN A 66 6.93 -16.94 -8.40
C GLN A 66 5.53 -16.39 -8.70
N VAL A 67 4.80 -15.90 -7.69
CA VAL A 67 3.43 -15.40 -7.88
C VAL A 67 3.43 -14.07 -8.60
N SER A 68 4.29 -13.11 -8.21
CA SER A 68 4.32 -11.79 -8.84
C SER A 68 4.76 -11.87 -10.31
N THR A 69 5.73 -12.73 -10.63
CA THR A 69 6.19 -12.96 -12.01
C THR A 69 5.06 -13.56 -12.85
N PHE A 70 4.38 -14.60 -12.36
CA PHE A 70 3.24 -15.19 -13.06
C PHE A 70 2.12 -14.17 -13.33
N LEU A 71 1.76 -13.37 -12.32
CA LEU A 71 0.76 -12.32 -12.49
C LEU A 71 1.15 -11.27 -13.54
N HIS A 72 2.43 -10.93 -13.64
CA HIS A 72 2.90 -9.94 -14.61
C HIS A 72 3.05 -10.47 -16.03
N ASP A 73 3.56 -11.69 -16.17
CA ASP A 73 4.06 -12.22 -17.44
C ASP A 73 3.09 -13.19 -18.12
N VAL A 74 2.12 -13.75 -17.37
CA VAL A 74 1.24 -14.83 -17.87
C VAL A 74 -0.24 -14.44 -17.82
N VAL A 75 -0.69 -13.78 -16.74
CA VAL A 75 -2.12 -13.49 -16.54
C VAL A 75 -2.64 -12.48 -17.56
N GLU A 76 -3.74 -12.82 -18.22
CA GLU A 76 -4.44 -11.99 -19.20
C GLU A 76 -5.85 -11.58 -18.69
N PRO A 77 -6.46 -10.52 -19.25
CA PRO A 77 -7.84 -10.18 -18.95
C PRO A 77 -8.80 -11.31 -19.29
N GLY A 78 -9.59 -11.72 -18.30
CA GLY A 78 -10.55 -12.83 -18.41
C GLY A 78 -10.09 -14.10 -17.72
N ASP A 79 -8.83 -14.18 -17.30
CA ASP A 79 -8.34 -15.31 -16.53
C ASP A 79 -8.95 -15.36 -15.13
N GLU A 80 -9.09 -16.56 -14.59
CA GLU A 80 -9.55 -16.81 -13.24
C GLU A 80 -8.39 -17.02 -12.29
N LEU A 81 -8.45 -16.37 -11.13
CA LEU A 81 -7.45 -16.46 -10.07
C LEU A 81 -8.09 -16.94 -8.78
N GLU A 82 -7.44 -17.88 -8.11
CA GLU A 82 -7.85 -18.28 -6.76
C GLU A 82 -7.41 -17.23 -5.75
N VAL A 83 -8.38 -16.62 -5.06
CA VAL A 83 -8.14 -15.61 -4.04
C VAL A 83 -8.88 -15.92 -2.75
N ARG A 84 -8.24 -15.65 -1.61
CA ARG A 84 -8.87 -15.80 -0.29
C ARG A 84 -8.77 -14.49 0.49
N GLY A 85 -9.89 -13.96 0.92
CA GLY A 85 -9.98 -12.72 1.69
C GLY A 85 -11.42 -12.26 1.90
N PRO A 86 -11.63 -11.03 2.40
CA PRO A 86 -10.58 -10.14 2.91
C PRO A 86 -9.99 -10.64 4.24
N ILE A 87 -8.71 -10.36 4.48
CA ILE A 87 -7.95 -10.75 5.66
C ILE A 87 -7.28 -9.53 6.27
N GLY A 88 -7.14 -9.52 7.60
CA GLY A 88 -6.50 -8.46 8.37
C GLY A 88 -7.49 -7.65 9.20
N GLY A 89 -7.04 -7.19 10.35
CA GLY A 89 -7.84 -6.36 11.28
C GLY A 89 -7.00 -5.32 12.02
N TRP A 90 -5.68 -5.51 12.04
CA TRP A 90 -4.78 -4.59 12.73
C TRP A 90 -4.46 -3.33 11.90
N PHE A 91 -4.19 -3.49 10.62
CA PHE A 91 -3.79 -2.40 9.72
C PHE A 91 -4.99 -1.83 8.95
N VAL A 92 -6.12 -1.62 9.62
CA VAL A 92 -7.33 -1.11 8.99
C VAL A 92 -7.70 0.28 9.49
N TRP A 93 -8.21 1.10 8.57
CA TRP A 93 -8.78 2.41 8.83
C TRP A 93 -10.24 2.45 8.38
N ASP A 94 -11.12 2.84 9.28
CA ASP A 94 -12.57 2.87 9.09
C ASP A 94 -13.12 4.25 8.71
N GLY A 95 -12.24 5.26 8.62
CA GLY A 95 -12.66 6.63 8.30
C GLY A 95 -13.11 7.46 9.49
N THR A 96 -13.10 6.94 10.72
CA THR A 96 -13.67 7.57 11.91
C THR A 96 -12.66 8.37 12.75
N THR A 97 -11.39 8.32 12.38
CA THR A 97 -10.32 9.01 13.12
C THR A 97 -9.35 9.73 12.17
N PRO A 98 -8.73 10.85 12.61
CA PRO A 98 -7.64 11.46 11.87
C PRO A 98 -6.51 10.47 11.59
N ALA A 99 -5.92 10.52 10.40
CA ALA A 99 -4.91 9.56 10.00
C ALA A 99 -3.67 10.20 9.36
N VAL A 100 -2.49 9.68 9.73
CA VAL A 100 -1.21 9.95 9.06
C VAL A 100 -0.72 8.65 8.41
N LEU A 101 -0.63 8.67 7.10
CA LEU A 101 -0.24 7.52 6.29
C LEU A 101 1.17 7.73 5.77
N VAL A 102 2.06 6.75 5.94
CA VAL A 102 3.46 6.85 5.48
C VAL A 102 3.84 5.58 4.72
N GLY A 103 3.95 5.71 3.40
CA GLY A 103 4.21 4.58 2.49
C GLY A 103 5.57 4.66 1.81
N GLY A 104 6.29 3.52 1.77
CA GLY A 104 7.55 3.37 1.04
C GLY A 104 7.43 2.41 -0.14
N GLY A 105 7.67 2.90 -1.37
CA GLY A 105 7.52 2.08 -2.58
C GLY A 105 6.11 1.47 -2.68
N SER A 106 6.02 0.17 -2.93
CA SER A 106 4.75 -0.57 -2.98
C SER A 106 3.96 -0.59 -1.65
N GLY A 107 4.58 -0.18 -0.54
CA GLY A 107 3.86 0.06 0.72
C GLY A 107 2.80 1.16 0.65
N VAL A 108 2.74 1.93 -0.43
CA VAL A 108 1.64 2.88 -0.65
C VAL A 108 0.31 2.17 -0.95
N VAL A 109 0.32 0.92 -1.41
CA VAL A 109 -0.88 0.20 -1.89
C VAL A 109 -2.02 0.16 -0.87
N PRO A 110 -1.85 -0.36 0.36
CA PRO A 110 -2.93 -0.37 1.35
C PRO A 110 -3.34 1.05 1.77
N LEU A 111 -2.43 2.01 1.69
CA LEU A 111 -2.69 3.41 2.03
C LEU A 111 -3.52 4.12 0.95
N MET A 112 -3.43 3.67 -0.31
CA MET A 112 -4.32 4.16 -1.39
C MET A 112 -5.77 3.80 -1.13
N ALA A 113 -6.07 2.61 -0.61
CA ALA A 113 -7.44 2.26 -0.22
C ALA A 113 -7.99 3.25 0.84
N MET A 114 -7.15 3.62 1.82
CA MET A 114 -7.52 4.60 2.86
C MET A 114 -7.70 6.01 2.28
N LEU A 115 -6.79 6.45 1.40
CA LEU A 115 -6.89 7.76 0.73
C LEU A 115 -8.15 7.84 -0.15
N ARG A 116 -8.39 6.81 -0.96
CA ARG A 116 -9.57 6.72 -1.83
C ARG A 116 -10.86 6.70 -1.02
N GLN A 117 -10.89 5.98 0.12
CA GLN A 117 -12.01 6.02 1.05
C GLN A 117 -12.25 7.42 1.61
N ALA A 118 -11.20 8.12 2.08
CA ALA A 118 -11.32 9.47 2.61
C ALA A 118 -11.85 10.46 1.56
N ARG A 119 -11.34 10.39 0.33
CA ARG A 119 -11.79 11.23 -0.79
C ARG A 119 -13.25 10.97 -1.18
N ARG A 120 -13.69 9.68 -1.15
CA ARG A 120 -15.07 9.29 -1.48
C ARG A 120 -16.07 9.69 -0.40
N SER A 121 -15.73 9.43 0.87
CA SER A 121 -16.63 9.70 2.00
C SER A 121 -16.73 11.17 2.37
N ARG A 122 -15.87 12.04 1.82
CA ARG A 122 -15.70 13.43 2.26
C ARG A 122 -15.57 13.52 3.77
N SER A 123 -14.74 12.60 4.33
CA SER A 123 -14.57 12.48 5.78
C SER A 123 -14.18 13.82 6.41
N ASP A 124 -14.84 14.18 7.49
CA ASP A 124 -14.48 15.35 8.32
C ASP A 124 -13.17 15.13 9.10
N HIS A 125 -12.66 13.91 9.10
CA HIS A 125 -11.39 13.56 9.74
C HIS A 125 -10.21 13.80 8.78
N PRO A 126 -9.25 14.67 9.14
CA PRO A 126 -8.11 14.96 8.29
C PRO A 126 -7.25 13.71 8.08
N LEU A 127 -6.97 13.41 6.82
CA LEU A 127 -6.02 12.39 6.42
C LEU A 127 -4.84 13.07 5.72
N ARG A 128 -3.62 12.62 6.01
CA ARG A 128 -2.40 13.04 5.34
C ARG A 128 -1.62 11.81 4.88
N LEU A 129 -1.19 11.81 3.64
CA LEU A 129 -0.37 10.75 3.05
C LEU A 129 1.02 11.26 2.69
N VAL A 130 2.04 10.57 3.16
CA VAL A 130 3.43 10.77 2.75
C VAL A 130 3.90 9.53 2.01
N VAL A 131 4.30 9.70 0.75
CA VAL A 131 4.80 8.61 -0.10
C VAL A 131 6.30 8.82 -0.34
N SER A 132 7.11 7.81 -0.05
CA SER A 132 8.54 7.83 -0.30
C SER A 132 8.90 6.83 -1.40
N VAL A 133 9.44 7.34 -2.51
CA VAL A 133 9.87 6.54 -3.66
C VAL A 133 11.29 6.93 -4.09
N ARG A 134 11.89 6.13 -4.96
CA ARG A 134 13.26 6.41 -5.44
C ARG A 134 13.28 7.55 -6.44
N THR A 135 12.45 7.46 -7.45
CA THR A 135 12.38 8.41 -8.57
C THR A 135 10.92 8.63 -8.97
N PRO A 136 10.60 9.62 -9.82
CA PRO A 136 9.24 9.83 -10.33
C PRO A 136 8.67 8.60 -11.07
N GLU A 137 9.51 7.85 -11.76
CA GLU A 137 9.11 6.65 -12.52
C GLU A 137 8.74 5.47 -11.62
N ASP A 138 9.13 5.50 -10.34
CA ASP A 138 8.75 4.50 -9.34
C ASP A 138 7.47 4.87 -8.58
N LEU A 139 6.84 6.02 -8.91
CA LEU A 139 5.66 6.50 -8.22
C LEU A 139 4.41 5.78 -8.70
N LEU A 140 3.88 4.88 -7.88
CA LEU A 140 2.59 4.25 -8.09
C LEU A 140 1.47 5.29 -8.00
N TYR A 141 0.42 5.13 -8.80
CA TYR A 141 -0.76 5.99 -8.81
C TYR A 141 -0.46 7.48 -9.07
N ALA A 142 0.55 7.77 -9.88
CA ALA A 142 1.05 9.12 -10.13
C ALA A 142 -0.07 10.09 -10.55
N ASP A 143 -1.08 9.63 -11.29
CA ASP A 143 -2.22 10.44 -11.75
C ASP A 143 -3.24 10.71 -10.64
N GLU A 144 -3.31 9.85 -9.61
CA GLU A 144 -4.28 9.96 -8.52
C GLU A 144 -3.72 10.64 -7.28
N LEU A 145 -2.41 10.56 -7.06
CA LEU A 145 -1.79 11.08 -5.84
C LEU A 145 -1.86 12.59 -5.66
N PRO A 146 -1.84 13.44 -6.72
CA PRO A 146 -1.88 14.88 -6.52
C PRO A 146 -3.08 15.34 -5.68
N GLY A 147 -2.79 16.12 -4.63
CA GLY A 147 -3.78 16.64 -3.69
C GLY A 147 -3.10 17.35 -2.52
N PRO A 148 -3.82 18.27 -1.85
CA PRO A 148 -3.27 19.03 -0.72
C PRO A 148 -2.95 18.17 0.50
N GLU A 149 -3.50 16.95 0.56
CA GLU A 149 -3.27 15.96 1.61
C GLU A 149 -2.07 15.06 1.35
N VAL A 150 -1.43 15.15 0.16
CA VAL A 150 -0.36 14.22 -0.25
C VAL A 150 0.99 14.94 -0.31
N THR A 151 2.00 14.31 0.24
CA THR A 151 3.41 14.71 0.12
C THR A 151 4.21 13.57 -0.51
N VAL A 152 4.94 13.84 -1.60
CA VAL A 152 5.81 12.86 -2.24
C VAL A 152 7.27 13.19 -1.95
N VAL A 153 8.00 12.20 -1.45
CA VAL A 153 9.43 12.28 -1.10
C VAL A 153 10.23 11.40 -2.05
N TYR A 154 11.05 12.01 -2.87
CA TYR A 154 11.95 11.30 -3.78
C TYR A 154 13.31 11.09 -3.13
N THR A 155 13.79 9.84 -3.09
CA THR A 155 15.02 9.51 -2.34
C THR A 155 16.29 9.55 -3.18
N ARG A 156 16.20 9.38 -4.50
CA ARG A 156 17.35 9.35 -5.41
C ARG A 156 17.32 10.48 -6.45
N ARG A 157 16.18 10.74 -7.07
CA ARG A 157 16.02 11.78 -8.07
C ARG A 157 14.63 12.43 -7.94
N SER A 158 14.62 13.73 -7.72
CA SER A 158 13.39 14.54 -7.73
C SER A 158 13.07 15.01 -9.13
N PRO A 159 11.78 15.27 -9.46
CA PRO A 159 11.41 15.89 -10.72
C PRO A 159 12.00 17.30 -10.82
N PRO A 160 12.20 17.80 -12.06
CA PRO A 160 12.62 19.19 -12.27
C PRO A 160 11.66 20.17 -11.59
N GLY A 161 12.20 21.21 -10.97
CA GLY A 161 11.39 22.22 -10.27
C GLY A 161 10.90 21.81 -8.87
N SER A 162 11.26 20.63 -8.38
CA SER A 162 10.94 20.23 -7.01
C SER A 162 11.61 21.15 -5.99
N GLY A 163 10.84 21.76 -5.11
CA GLY A 163 11.36 22.56 -4.00
C GLY A 163 12.08 21.75 -2.90
N ARG A 164 11.96 20.41 -2.95
CA ARG A 164 12.63 19.48 -2.03
C ARG A 164 13.73 18.71 -2.76
N PRO A 165 15.00 18.79 -2.32
CA PRO A 165 16.06 17.96 -2.88
C PRO A 165 15.82 16.48 -2.58
N ALA A 166 16.33 15.61 -3.46
CA ALA A 166 16.27 14.17 -3.25
C ALA A 166 16.98 13.78 -1.95
N GLY A 167 16.41 12.80 -1.24
CA GLY A 167 16.94 12.31 0.03
C GLY A 167 15.90 11.52 0.81
N ARG A 168 16.35 10.81 1.83
CA ARG A 168 15.48 10.01 2.70
C ARG A 168 14.41 10.87 3.38
N LEU A 169 13.34 10.22 3.82
CA LEU A 169 12.29 10.83 4.64
C LEU A 169 12.89 11.51 5.88
N ARG A 170 12.41 12.70 6.17
CA ARG A 170 12.85 13.54 7.32
C ARG A 170 11.66 13.98 8.13
N LEU A 171 11.88 14.41 9.37
CA LEU A 171 10.84 14.91 10.25
C LEU A 171 10.02 16.06 9.61
N ALA A 172 10.71 16.96 8.89
CA ALA A 172 10.06 18.09 8.20
C ALA A 172 9.15 17.67 7.03
N ASP A 173 9.23 16.43 6.55
CA ASP A 173 8.35 15.90 5.52
C ASP A 173 7.04 15.34 6.07
N LEU A 174 6.97 15.14 7.40
CA LEU A 174 5.77 14.63 8.07
C LEU A 174 4.82 15.78 8.41
N PRO A 175 3.51 15.55 8.33
CA PRO A 175 2.54 16.54 8.78
C PRO A 175 2.66 16.75 10.29
N VAL A 176 2.53 17.98 10.72
CA VAL A 176 2.37 18.26 12.15
C VAL A 176 0.99 17.76 12.57
N PRO A 177 0.88 16.90 13.59
CA PRO A 177 -0.42 16.45 14.08
C PRO A 177 -1.22 17.65 14.61
N THR A 178 -2.28 18.04 13.89
CA THR A 178 -3.16 19.15 14.28
C THR A 178 -4.46 18.69 14.93
N ALA A 179 -4.75 17.39 14.81
CA ALA A 179 -5.95 16.79 15.38
C ALA A 179 -5.60 15.98 16.63
N PRO A 180 -6.52 15.90 17.61
CA PRO A 180 -6.33 15.04 18.77
C PRO A 180 -6.27 13.56 18.35
N GLU A 181 -5.35 12.82 18.93
CA GLU A 181 -5.22 11.37 18.82
C GLU A 181 -5.20 10.80 17.38
N PRO A 182 -4.33 11.32 16.47
CA PRO A 182 -4.24 10.77 15.13
C PRO A 182 -3.69 9.35 15.19
N ARG A 183 -4.23 8.45 14.37
CA ARG A 183 -3.60 7.15 14.11
C ARG A 183 -2.59 7.29 12.98
N ALA A 184 -1.47 6.58 13.08
CA ALA A 184 -0.51 6.51 12.00
C ALA A 184 -0.45 5.08 11.42
N TYR A 185 -0.30 5.01 10.09
CA TYR A 185 -0.18 3.76 9.35
C TYR A 185 1.09 3.82 8.53
N VAL A 186 2.00 2.90 8.80
CA VAL A 186 3.30 2.82 8.12
C VAL A 186 3.38 1.52 7.34
N CYS A 187 3.66 1.60 6.04
CA CYS A 187 3.83 0.41 5.22
C CYS A 187 5.02 0.54 4.27
N GLY A 188 5.81 -0.54 4.14
CA GLY A 188 6.98 -0.62 3.26
C GLY A 188 7.99 -1.66 3.73
N SER A 189 9.24 -1.58 3.21
CA SER A 189 10.30 -2.47 3.65
C SER A 189 10.61 -2.31 5.14
N SER A 190 11.16 -3.34 5.79
CA SER A 190 11.47 -3.29 7.23
C SER A 190 12.33 -2.09 7.61
N GLY A 191 13.37 -1.77 6.83
CA GLY A 191 14.22 -0.61 7.10
C GLY A 191 13.49 0.73 6.95
N PHE A 192 12.62 0.86 5.95
CA PHE A 192 11.77 2.04 5.78
C PHE A 192 10.78 2.18 6.92
N ALA A 193 10.07 1.10 7.26
CA ALA A 193 9.04 1.09 8.28
C ALA A 193 9.61 1.49 9.66
N ASN A 194 10.79 0.98 10.02
CA ASN A 194 11.47 1.37 11.27
C ASN A 194 11.82 2.86 11.28
N ALA A 195 12.47 3.36 10.22
CA ALA A 195 12.84 4.77 10.12
C ALA A 195 11.62 5.71 10.13
N ALA A 196 10.55 5.37 9.43
CA ALA A 196 9.31 6.15 9.42
C ALA A 196 8.63 6.15 10.80
N THR A 197 8.62 5.00 11.50
CA THR A 197 8.07 4.88 12.85
C THR A 197 8.83 5.77 13.83
N ASP A 198 10.16 5.76 13.80
CA ASP A 198 11.01 6.61 14.66
C ASP A 198 10.73 8.11 14.41
N LEU A 199 10.56 8.51 13.15
CA LEU A 199 10.20 9.88 12.79
C LEU A 199 8.82 10.28 13.29
N LEU A 200 7.82 9.40 13.20
CA LEU A 200 6.46 9.63 13.69
C LEU A 200 6.44 9.78 15.22
N ILE A 201 7.18 8.95 15.95
CA ILE A 201 7.33 9.09 17.41
C ILE A 201 7.95 10.45 17.75
N ARG A 202 9.01 10.84 17.03
CA ARG A 202 9.67 12.15 17.21
C ARG A 202 8.77 13.32 16.82
N SER A 203 7.78 13.13 15.95
CA SER A 203 6.78 14.16 15.61
C SER A 203 5.69 14.30 16.67
N GLY A 204 5.69 13.46 17.72
CA GLY A 204 4.73 13.49 18.81
C GLY A 204 3.60 12.47 18.71
N ILE A 205 3.62 11.56 17.73
CA ILE A 205 2.61 10.48 17.66
C ILE A 205 2.99 9.37 18.64
N PRO A 206 2.10 9.01 19.58
CA PRO A 206 2.37 7.92 20.52
C PRO A 206 2.64 6.59 19.81
N ALA A 207 3.61 5.82 20.27
CA ALA A 207 3.95 4.52 19.66
C ALA A 207 2.73 3.57 19.56
N GLY A 208 1.85 3.57 20.56
CA GLY A 208 0.62 2.76 20.55
C GLY A 208 -0.42 3.17 19.50
N ALA A 209 -0.31 4.38 18.94
CA ALA A 209 -1.17 4.87 17.86
C ALA A 209 -0.60 4.55 16.46
N ILE A 210 0.61 3.97 16.37
CA ILE A 210 1.27 3.66 15.11
C ILE A 210 1.04 2.18 14.76
N ARG A 211 0.46 1.92 13.60
CA ARG A 211 0.26 0.60 13.02
C ARG A 211 1.25 0.39 11.88
N VAL A 212 1.95 -0.72 11.92
CA VAL A 212 3.04 -0.99 10.96
C VAL A 212 2.79 -2.30 10.24
N GLU A 213 2.88 -2.25 8.92
CA GLU A 213 2.90 -3.42 8.05
C GLU A 213 4.21 -3.43 7.24
N ARG A 214 4.86 -4.59 7.16
CA ARG A 214 6.14 -4.74 6.49
C ARG A 214 6.00 -5.63 5.28
N PHE A 215 6.47 -5.15 4.15
CA PHE A 215 6.61 -5.93 2.94
C PHE A 215 8.07 -6.37 2.77
N GLY A 216 8.26 -7.59 2.33
CA GLY A 216 9.58 -8.16 2.09
C GLY A 216 9.46 -9.65 1.75
N PRO A 217 10.57 -10.31 1.39
CA PRO A 217 10.58 -11.75 1.26
C PRO A 217 10.08 -12.36 2.56
N SER A 218 9.05 -13.21 2.48
CA SER A 218 8.61 -14.00 3.62
C SER A 218 9.82 -14.80 4.11
N GLU A 219 10.19 -14.65 5.38
CA GLU A 219 11.12 -15.60 6.01
C GLU A 219 10.52 -16.99 5.78
N VAL A 220 11.22 -17.82 5.04
CA VAL A 220 10.89 -19.23 4.90
C VAL A 220 11.00 -19.79 6.30
N ALA A 221 9.87 -20.10 6.94
CA ALA A 221 9.88 -20.87 8.16
C ALA A 221 10.59 -22.20 7.84
N LEU A 222 11.80 -22.37 8.37
CA LEU A 222 12.49 -23.64 8.30
C LEU A 222 11.58 -24.68 8.97
N PRO A 223 11.30 -25.82 8.33
CA PRO A 223 10.57 -26.90 8.98
C PRO A 223 11.39 -27.38 10.18
N GLN A 224 10.76 -27.46 11.37
CA GLN A 224 11.33 -28.12 12.54
C GLN A 224 11.26 -29.62 12.37
#